data_1407253329369baed1c9b47ad7e149fa
#
_entry.id   1407253329369baed1c9b47ad7e149fa
#
_cell.length_a   1.000
_cell.length_b   1.000
_cell.length_c   1.000
_cell.angle_alpha   90.00
_cell.angle_beta   90.00
_cell.angle_gamma   90.00
#
_symmetry.space_group_name_H-M   'P 1'
#
loop_
_entity.id
_entity.type
_entity.pdbx_description
1 polymer ?
#
loop_
_entity_poly.entity_id
_entity_poly.type
_entity_poly.pdbx_seq_one_letter_code
_entity_poly.pdbx_strand_id
1 'polypeptide(L)'
;MIRTLSLLALSCLFVPTISAQEAKPDPKQDELIKKLEQTLTGAKMTGRFTVIGKEDMTPAAEEYTIVSAKRADGDVWLLKARIKYGKTDTTLPVPLEIKWAGDTPIITMTNMAIPGLGDSFSTRVVIYDGMYSGTWAHGKVKGHLYGTITRADEEKKSEEK
;
A
#
# COMPACT_ATOMS: atom_id res chain seq x y z
N MET A 1 51.07 12.02 -61.93
CA MET A 1 49.69 12.36 -61.59
C MET A 1 49.05 11.08 -60.98
N ILE A 2 49.07 10.97 -59.65
CA ILE A 2 48.52 9.80 -58.91
C ILE A 2 47.27 10.33 -58.21
N ARG A 3 46.09 9.82 -58.59
CA ARG A 3 44.82 10.13 -57.96
C ARG A 3 44.57 9.09 -56.82
N THR A 4 44.64 9.52 -55.60
CA THR A 4 44.25 8.73 -54.44
C THR A 4 42.72 8.74 -54.27
N LEU A 5 42.11 7.57 -54.32
CA LEU A 5 40.69 7.34 -54.09
C LEU A 5 40.50 7.10 -52.59
N SER A 6 39.83 8.03 -51.88
CA SER A 6 39.46 7.82 -50.48
C SER A 6 38.15 7.06 -50.40
N LEU A 7 38.18 5.86 -49.81
CA LEU A 7 37.01 5.04 -49.50
C LEU A 7 36.44 5.50 -48.16
N LEU A 8 35.26 6.10 -48.19
CA LEU A 8 34.50 6.42 -46.96
C LEU A 8 33.74 5.19 -46.51
N ALA A 9 34.15 4.56 -45.41
CA ALA A 9 33.43 3.46 -44.81
C ALA A 9 32.30 4.02 -43.93
N LEU A 10 31.05 3.84 -44.37
CA LEU A 10 29.83 4.18 -43.61
C LEU A 10 29.54 3.08 -42.58
N SER A 11 29.91 3.31 -41.32
CA SER A 11 29.61 2.42 -40.20
C SER A 11 28.16 2.60 -39.75
N CYS A 12 27.28 1.68 -40.13
CA CYS A 12 25.89 1.60 -39.59
C CYS A 12 25.94 1.13 -38.12
N LEU A 13 25.70 2.05 -37.19
CA LEU A 13 25.46 1.75 -35.80
C LEU A 13 24.08 1.06 -35.66
N PHE A 14 24.09 -0.25 -35.44
CA PHE A 14 22.89 -1.02 -35.15
C PHE A 14 22.55 -0.76 -33.66
N VAL A 15 21.58 0.11 -33.39
CA VAL A 15 21.02 0.29 -32.04
C VAL A 15 19.98 -0.80 -31.80
N PRO A 16 20.20 -1.74 -30.89
CA PRO A 16 19.16 -2.71 -30.57
C PRO A 16 18.01 -1.99 -29.86
N THR A 17 16.84 -1.97 -30.49
CA THR A 17 15.60 -1.56 -29.85
C THR A 17 15.23 -2.62 -28.80
N ILE A 18 15.48 -2.32 -27.53
CA ILE A 18 14.95 -3.13 -26.42
C ILE A 18 13.44 -2.89 -26.42
N SER A 19 12.70 -3.83 -26.98
CA SER A 19 11.25 -3.89 -26.87
C SER A 19 10.95 -4.21 -25.39
N ALA A 20 10.39 -3.26 -24.65
CA ALA A 20 9.84 -3.53 -23.33
C ALA A 20 8.67 -4.50 -23.53
N GLN A 21 8.92 -5.75 -23.25
CA GLN A 21 7.91 -6.79 -23.29
C GLN A 21 6.98 -6.53 -22.10
N GLU A 22 5.74 -6.08 -22.35
CA GLU A 22 4.70 -6.01 -21.34
C GLU A 22 4.63 -7.38 -20.64
N ALA A 23 4.92 -7.40 -19.34
CA ALA A 23 4.86 -8.63 -18.56
C ALA A 23 3.42 -9.15 -18.63
N LYS A 24 3.25 -10.39 -19.14
CA LYS A 24 1.94 -11.06 -19.11
C LYS A 24 1.41 -11.06 -17.68
N PRO A 25 0.10 -10.78 -17.49
CA PRO A 25 -0.54 -10.89 -16.18
C PRO A 25 -0.21 -12.25 -15.56
N ASP A 26 0.28 -12.24 -14.32
CA ASP A 26 0.48 -13.48 -13.56
C ASP A 26 -0.86 -13.87 -12.92
N PRO A 27 -1.49 -14.97 -13.34
CA PRO A 27 -2.79 -15.41 -12.82
C PRO A 27 -2.78 -15.56 -11.29
N LYS A 28 -1.65 -15.97 -10.70
CA LYS A 28 -1.51 -16.09 -9.26
C LYS A 28 -1.55 -14.72 -8.58
N GLN A 29 -0.90 -13.73 -9.16
CA GLN A 29 -0.93 -12.36 -8.65
C GLN A 29 -2.33 -11.76 -8.74
N ASP A 30 -3.07 -12.02 -9.82
CA ASP A 30 -4.45 -11.55 -9.97
C ASP A 30 -5.39 -12.17 -8.93
N GLU A 31 -5.22 -13.45 -8.59
CA GLU A 31 -5.95 -14.11 -7.50
C GLU A 31 -5.65 -13.48 -6.13
N LEU A 32 -4.38 -13.19 -5.84
CA LEU A 32 -3.97 -12.52 -4.60
C LEU A 32 -4.57 -11.12 -4.50
N ILE A 33 -4.56 -10.35 -5.58
CA ILE A 33 -5.17 -9.03 -5.66
C ILE A 33 -6.67 -9.10 -5.37
N LYS A 34 -7.39 -10.00 -6.06
CA LYS A 34 -8.82 -10.20 -5.87
C LYS A 34 -9.16 -10.62 -4.44
N LYS A 35 -8.38 -11.52 -3.86
CA LYS A 35 -8.52 -11.94 -2.47
C LYS A 35 -8.33 -10.77 -1.51
N LEU A 36 -7.32 -9.93 -1.74
CA LEU A 36 -7.06 -8.77 -0.90
C LEU A 36 -8.17 -7.71 -1.01
N GLU A 37 -8.68 -7.43 -2.23
CA GLU A 37 -9.84 -6.56 -2.43
C GLU A 37 -11.06 -7.03 -1.62
N GLN A 38 -11.32 -8.34 -1.64
CA GLN A 38 -12.41 -8.96 -0.89
C GLN A 38 -12.16 -8.91 0.63
N THR A 39 -10.93 -9.15 1.07
CA THR A 39 -10.55 -9.11 2.49
C THR A 39 -10.69 -7.71 3.06
N LEU A 40 -10.25 -6.69 2.33
CA LEU A 40 -10.24 -5.32 2.84
C LEU A 40 -11.59 -4.61 2.65
N THR A 41 -12.35 -4.88 1.58
CA THR A 41 -13.65 -4.21 1.37
C THR A 41 -14.65 -4.62 2.43
N GLY A 42 -15.19 -3.65 3.18
CA GLY A 42 -16.10 -3.87 4.30
C GLY A 42 -15.41 -4.30 5.59
N ALA A 43 -14.07 -4.35 5.60
CA ALA A 43 -13.32 -4.73 6.79
C ALA A 43 -13.24 -3.60 7.82
N LYS A 44 -13.15 -3.99 9.08
CA LYS A 44 -12.82 -3.16 10.23
C LYS A 44 -11.45 -3.56 10.75
N MET A 45 -10.53 -2.60 10.77
CA MET A 45 -9.21 -2.75 11.35
C MET A 45 -9.21 -2.06 12.70
N THR A 46 -9.03 -2.83 13.77
CA THR A 46 -9.04 -2.33 15.15
C THR A 46 -7.70 -2.64 15.80
N GLY A 47 -7.08 -1.63 16.39
CA GLY A 47 -5.76 -1.82 16.97
C GLY A 47 -5.29 -0.70 17.85
N ARG A 48 -3.99 -0.61 17.94
CA ARG A 48 -3.30 0.38 18.75
C ARG A 48 -2.07 0.90 18.03
N PHE A 49 -1.69 2.14 18.36
CA PHE A 49 -0.45 2.73 17.90
C PHE A 49 0.38 3.27 19.07
N THR A 50 1.69 3.32 18.89
CA THR A 50 2.66 3.91 19.82
C THR A 50 3.25 5.17 19.21
N VAL A 51 3.90 5.97 20.03
CA VAL A 51 4.71 7.14 19.62
C VAL A 51 6.11 6.96 20.16
N ILE A 52 7.12 6.96 19.30
CA ILE A 52 8.54 6.86 19.71
C ILE A 52 8.91 8.10 20.53
N GLY A 53 9.60 7.87 21.64
CA GLY A 53 9.91 8.91 22.63
C GLY A 53 8.81 9.14 23.66
N LYS A 54 7.78 8.28 23.67
CA LYS A 54 6.68 8.26 24.66
C LYS A 54 6.38 6.83 25.10
N GLU A 55 7.41 6.07 25.38
CA GLU A 55 7.33 4.61 25.64
C GLU A 55 6.54 4.29 26.91
N ASP A 56 6.50 5.21 27.89
CA ASP A 56 5.72 5.07 29.13
C ASP A 56 4.21 5.27 28.94
N MET A 57 3.76 5.74 27.77
CA MET A 57 2.35 5.93 27.49
C MET A 57 1.69 4.60 27.05
N THR A 58 0.51 4.35 27.57
CA THR A 58 -0.34 3.27 27.03
C THR A 58 -0.61 3.51 25.55
N PRO A 59 -0.40 2.50 24.68
CA PRO A 59 -0.69 2.62 23.26
C PRO A 59 -2.13 3.10 23.01
N ALA A 60 -2.28 4.12 22.19
CA ALA A 60 -3.58 4.70 21.88
C ALA A 60 -4.39 3.81 20.94
N ALA A 61 -5.70 3.80 21.08
CA ALA A 61 -6.60 3.04 20.21
C ALA A 61 -6.71 3.71 18.83
N GLU A 62 -6.81 2.87 17.80
CA GLU A 62 -7.12 3.28 16.43
C GLU A 62 -8.16 2.35 15.80
N GLU A 63 -8.92 2.88 14.87
CA GLU A 63 -9.92 2.14 14.13
C GLU A 63 -10.00 2.66 12.69
N TYR A 64 -9.99 1.74 11.73
CA TYR A 64 -10.21 2.03 10.33
C TYR A 64 -11.35 1.14 9.81
N THR A 65 -12.38 1.75 9.21
CA THR A 65 -13.40 1.00 8.48
C THR A 65 -13.14 1.18 6.98
N ILE A 66 -12.77 0.12 6.31
CA ILE A 66 -12.48 0.13 4.88
C ILE A 66 -13.79 -0.06 4.10
N VAL A 67 -14.37 1.03 3.64
CA VAL A 67 -15.62 1.01 2.86
C VAL A 67 -15.44 0.30 1.53
N SER A 68 -14.30 0.55 0.87
CA SER A 68 -13.90 -0.14 -0.36
C SER A 68 -12.39 -0.13 -0.52
N ALA A 69 -11.85 -1.19 -1.10
CA ALA A 69 -10.47 -1.32 -1.53
C ALA A 69 -10.44 -1.79 -2.97
N LYS A 70 -9.77 -1.05 -3.85
CA LYS A 70 -9.68 -1.34 -5.28
C LYS A 70 -8.27 -1.08 -5.78
N ARG A 71 -7.71 -2.04 -6.52
CA ARG A 71 -6.52 -1.80 -7.32
C ARG A 71 -6.86 -0.85 -8.47
N ALA A 72 -6.10 0.20 -8.64
CA ALA A 72 -6.27 1.17 -9.73
C ALA A 72 -5.38 0.81 -10.92
N ASP A 73 -4.06 0.74 -10.71
CA ASP A 73 -3.07 0.39 -11.71
C ASP A 73 -1.77 -0.05 -11.04
N GLY A 74 -1.09 -1.07 -11.59
CA GLY A 74 0.16 -1.58 -11.03
C GLY A 74 0.03 -1.90 -9.56
N ASP A 75 0.83 -1.25 -8.73
CA ASP A 75 0.80 -1.36 -7.27
C ASP A 75 -0.11 -0.33 -6.59
N VAL A 76 -0.69 0.59 -7.36
CA VAL A 76 -1.53 1.68 -6.85
C VAL A 76 -2.92 1.18 -6.53
N TRP A 77 -3.37 1.49 -5.33
CA TRP A 77 -4.69 1.16 -4.80
C TRP A 77 -5.41 2.41 -4.33
N LEU A 78 -6.72 2.38 -4.39
CA LEU A 78 -7.58 3.40 -3.81
C LEU A 78 -8.45 2.75 -2.74
N LEU A 79 -8.21 3.13 -1.50
CA LEU A 79 -9.02 2.75 -0.35
C LEU A 79 -9.94 3.91 0.02
N LYS A 80 -11.25 3.65 0.13
CA LYS A 80 -12.16 4.57 0.81
C LYS A 80 -12.26 4.11 2.26
N ALA A 81 -11.70 4.88 3.19
CA ALA A 81 -11.59 4.50 4.58
C ALA A 81 -12.19 5.55 5.51
N ARG A 82 -12.96 5.12 6.50
CA ARG A 82 -13.25 5.92 7.69
C ARG A 82 -12.10 5.71 8.67
N ILE A 83 -11.46 6.79 9.05
CA ILE A 83 -10.28 6.82 9.91
C ILE A 83 -10.67 7.45 11.22
N LYS A 84 -10.41 6.73 12.33
CA LYS A 84 -10.77 7.17 13.66
C LYS A 84 -9.60 7.00 14.62
N TYR A 85 -9.04 8.10 15.07
CA TYR A 85 -8.02 8.16 16.10
C TYR A 85 -8.06 9.50 16.84
N GLY A 86 -7.86 9.48 18.15
CA GLY A 86 -7.96 10.67 18.97
C GLY A 86 -9.31 11.39 18.78
N LYS A 87 -9.27 12.64 18.28
CA LYS A 87 -10.48 13.44 17.96
C LYS A 87 -10.86 13.37 16.47
N THR A 88 -10.08 12.69 15.65
CA THR A 88 -10.32 12.55 14.22
C THR A 88 -11.33 11.43 13.97
N ASP A 89 -12.39 11.72 13.21
CA ASP A 89 -13.35 10.75 12.69
C ASP A 89 -13.80 11.25 11.31
N THR A 90 -13.21 10.70 10.25
CA THR A 90 -13.45 11.15 8.88
C THR A 90 -13.42 10.01 7.88
N THR A 91 -14.19 10.15 6.80
CA THR A 91 -14.18 9.19 5.68
C THR A 91 -13.64 9.87 4.44
N LEU A 92 -12.58 9.30 3.87
CA LEU A 92 -11.91 9.89 2.72
C LEU A 92 -11.27 8.82 1.82
N PRO A 93 -11.01 9.15 0.55
CA PRO A 93 -10.21 8.31 -0.31
C PRO A 93 -8.72 8.43 0.08
N VAL A 94 -8.07 7.28 0.22
CA VAL A 94 -6.63 7.17 0.51
C VAL A 94 -5.97 6.42 -0.63
N PRO A 95 -5.27 7.12 -1.54
CA PRO A 95 -4.41 6.46 -2.49
C PRO A 95 -3.17 5.92 -1.76
N LEU A 96 -2.76 4.70 -2.07
CA LEU A 96 -1.57 4.07 -1.50
C LEU A 96 -1.02 3.02 -2.45
N GLU A 97 0.16 2.53 -2.18
CA GLU A 97 0.71 1.40 -2.91
C GLU A 97 0.64 0.13 -2.04
N ILE A 98 0.37 -1.01 -2.67
CA ILE A 98 0.49 -2.32 -2.04
C ILE A 98 1.56 -3.10 -2.76
N LYS A 99 2.65 -3.38 -2.05
CA LYS A 99 3.75 -4.24 -2.49
C LYS A 99 3.54 -5.65 -1.96
N TRP A 100 4.19 -6.61 -2.57
CA TRP A 100 4.04 -8.01 -2.23
C TRP A 100 5.37 -8.64 -1.84
N ALA A 101 5.38 -9.35 -0.70
CA ALA A 101 6.46 -10.22 -0.31
C ALA A 101 5.96 -11.67 -0.42
N GLY A 102 6.13 -12.29 -1.58
CA GLY A 102 5.46 -13.55 -1.92
C GLY A 102 3.96 -13.34 -2.04
N ASP A 103 3.18 -13.96 -1.16
CA ASP A 103 1.72 -13.82 -1.05
C ASP A 103 1.26 -12.83 0.02
N THR A 104 2.19 -12.16 0.68
CA THR A 104 1.93 -11.25 1.79
C THR A 104 1.88 -9.80 1.31
N PRO A 105 0.72 -9.11 1.41
CA PRO A 105 0.59 -7.71 1.02
C PRO A 105 1.20 -6.78 2.07
N ILE A 106 1.85 -5.72 1.58
CA ILE A 106 2.45 -4.67 2.39
C ILE A 106 1.94 -3.32 1.91
N ILE A 107 1.12 -2.66 2.71
CA ILE A 107 0.69 -1.29 2.46
C ILE A 107 1.89 -0.37 2.60
N THR A 108 2.11 0.49 1.60
CA THR A 108 3.22 1.44 1.59
C THR A 108 2.74 2.85 1.23
N MET A 109 3.15 3.82 2.02
CA MET A 109 3.05 5.26 1.71
C MET A 109 4.36 5.94 2.09
N THR A 110 4.73 6.98 1.34
CA THR A 110 5.94 7.77 1.64
C THR A 110 5.64 9.24 1.37
N ASN A 111 5.71 10.07 2.42
CA ASN A 111 5.50 11.52 2.37
C ASN A 111 4.21 11.93 1.64
N MET A 112 3.12 11.19 1.86
CA MET A 112 1.87 11.40 1.16
C MET A 112 1.02 12.46 1.86
N ALA A 113 0.36 13.31 1.06
CA ALA A 113 -0.69 14.17 1.54
C ALA A 113 -2.03 13.42 1.54
N ILE A 114 -2.74 13.46 2.66
CA ILE A 114 -4.08 12.88 2.79
C ILE A 114 -5.08 14.03 2.95
N PRO A 115 -6.01 14.21 2.02
CA PRO A 115 -7.00 15.29 2.08
C PRO A 115 -7.71 15.35 3.43
N GLY A 116 -7.73 16.51 4.08
CA GLY A 116 -8.37 16.70 5.38
C GLY A 116 -7.56 16.23 6.61
N LEU A 117 -6.43 15.54 6.42
CA LEU A 117 -5.55 15.09 7.51
C LEU A 117 -4.17 15.75 7.50
N GLY A 118 -3.77 16.39 6.39
CA GLY A 118 -2.46 17.02 6.23
C GLY A 118 -1.53 16.27 5.27
N ASP A 119 -0.25 16.57 5.34
CA ASP A 119 0.81 16.02 4.50
C ASP A 119 1.82 15.19 5.31
N SER A 120 2.82 14.67 4.60
CA SER A 120 3.97 13.96 5.19
C SER A 120 3.62 12.66 5.93
N PHE A 121 2.53 11.98 5.51
CA PHE A 121 2.21 10.66 6.02
C PHE A 121 3.08 9.60 5.37
N SER A 122 3.64 8.73 6.18
CA SER A 122 4.39 7.56 5.73
C SER A 122 3.99 6.34 6.54
N THR A 123 3.88 5.17 5.88
CA THR A 123 3.58 3.93 6.58
C THR A 123 4.14 2.72 5.84
N ARG A 124 4.40 1.66 6.60
CA ARG A 124 4.69 0.30 6.12
C ARG A 124 3.90 -0.66 7.00
N VAL A 125 2.89 -1.30 6.42
CA VAL A 125 1.98 -2.19 7.16
C VAL A 125 1.88 -3.52 6.45
N VAL A 126 2.32 -4.56 7.14
CA VAL A 126 2.15 -5.96 6.72
C VAL A 126 0.75 -6.42 7.14
N ILE A 127 0.09 -7.14 6.25
CA ILE A 127 -1.20 -7.79 6.52
C ILE A 127 -0.98 -9.30 6.41
N TYR A 128 -1.29 -10.03 7.48
CA TYR A 128 -1.16 -11.48 7.50
C TYR A 128 -2.13 -12.11 8.51
N ASP A 129 -2.82 -13.15 8.10
CA ASP A 129 -3.68 -13.99 8.96
C ASP A 129 -4.66 -13.19 9.83
N GLY A 130 -5.43 -12.28 9.21
CA GLY A 130 -6.40 -11.44 9.91
C GLY A 130 -5.79 -10.38 10.85
N MET A 131 -4.48 -10.18 10.78
CA MET A 131 -3.74 -9.19 11.58
C MET A 131 -3.05 -8.17 10.68
N TYR A 132 -2.74 -7.02 11.27
CA TYR A 132 -1.86 -6.04 10.67
C TYR A 132 -0.83 -5.52 11.67
N SER A 133 0.36 -5.22 11.18
CA SER A 133 1.38 -4.56 12.00
C SER A 133 2.36 -3.77 11.13
N GLY A 134 2.94 -2.73 11.72
CA GLY A 134 3.90 -1.93 10.97
C GLY A 134 4.36 -0.67 11.66
N THR A 135 4.79 0.28 10.85
CA THR A 135 5.27 1.59 11.28
C THR A 135 4.45 2.69 10.64
N TRP A 136 4.33 3.82 11.31
CA TRP A 136 3.72 5.03 10.80
C TRP A 136 4.58 6.25 11.11
N ALA A 137 4.43 7.30 10.31
CA ALA A 137 4.99 8.60 10.56
C ALA A 137 4.07 9.70 10.02
N HIS A 138 4.06 10.85 10.71
CA HIS A 138 3.47 12.10 10.26
C HIS A 138 4.44 13.24 10.58
N GLY A 139 5.13 13.72 9.58
CA GLY A 139 6.25 14.63 9.73
C GLY A 139 7.35 14.04 10.60
N LYS A 140 7.64 14.66 11.74
CA LYS A 140 8.67 14.21 12.69
C LYS A 140 8.17 13.19 13.72
N VAL A 141 6.87 13.04 13.87
CA VAL A 141 6.26 12.07 14.79
C VAL A 141 6.15 10.72 14.11
N LYS A 142 6.56 9.65 14.80
CA LYS A 142 6.56 8.30 14.27
C LYS A 142 6.34 7.25 15.36
N GLY A 143 5.93 6.08 14.98
CA GLY A 143 5.68 4.98 15.90
C GLY A 143 5.36 3.67 15.21
N HIS A 144 4.81 2.76 15.99
CA HIS A 144 4.33 1.46 15.52
C HIS A 144 2.81 1.42 15.57
N LEU A 145 2.23 0.58 14.75
CA LEU A 145 0.80 0.26 14.78
C LEU A 145 0.60 -1.24 14.61
N TYR A 146 -0.45 -1.77 15.20
CA TYR A 146 -0.78 -3.20 15.14
C TYR A 146 -2.22 -3.45 15.57
N GLY A 147 -2.81 -4.52 15.05
CA GLY A 147 -4.19 -4.88 15.38
C GLY A 147 -4.71 -6.05 14.56
N THR A 148 -6.03 -6.16 14.54
CA THR A 148 -6.77 -7.20 13.85
C THR A 148 -7.64 -6.63 12.75
N ILE A 149 -7.94 -7.47 11.76
CA ILE A 149 -8.85 -7.18 10.66
C ILE A 149 -10.04 -8.12 10.82
N THR A 150 -11.22 -7.56 11.00
CA THR A 150 -12.48 -8.31 11.13
C THR A 150 -13.44 -7.87 10.04
N ARG A 151 -14.45 -8.70 9.76
CA ARG A 151 -15.54 -8.37 8.86
C ARG A 151 -16.84 -8.35 9.64
N ALA A 152 -17.77 -7.48 9.25
CA ALA A 152 -19.06 -7.34 9.93
C ALA A 152 -19.91 -8.63 9.95
N ASP A 153 -19.70 -9.52 8.98
CA ASP A 153 -20.33 -10.84 8.89
C ASP A 153 -19.68 -11.87 9.86
N GLU A 154 -18.43 -11.69 10.22
CA GLU A 154 -17.70 -12.52 11.17
C GLU A 154 -17.97 -12.10 12.64
N GLU A 155 -18.11 -10.78 12.89
CA GLU A 155 -18.48 -10.26 14.23
C GLU A 155 -19.83 -10.82 14.70
N LYS A 156 -20.84 -10.88 13.83
CA LYS A 156 -22.16 -11.44 14.16
C LYS A 156 -22.13 -12.93 14.54
N LYS A 157 -21.24 -13.71 13.92
CA LYS A 157 -21.08 -15.14 14.25
C LYS A 157 -20.37 -15.39 15.58
N SER A 158 -19.57 -14.44 16.06
CA SER A 158 -18.85 -14.56 17.33
C SER A 158 -19.72 -14.16 18.54
N GLU A 159 -20.76 -13.32 18.33
CA GLU A 159 -21.72 -12.93 19.36
C GLU A 159 -22.84 -13.97 19.57
N GLU A 160 -23.06 -14.89 18.61
CA GLU A 160 -24.08 -15.95 18.68
C GLU A 160 -23.54 -17.27 19.28
N LYS A 161 -22.29 -17.32 19.74
CA LYS A 161 -21.67 -18.49 20.41
C LYS A 161 -21.38 -18.20 21.88
#